data_74f92195676b98250e98830cef9505b4
#
_entry.id   74f92195676b98250e98830cef9505b4
#
_cell.length_a   1.000
_cell.length_b   1.000
_cell.length_c   1.000
_cell.angle_alpha   90.00
_cell.angle_beta   90.00
_cell.angle_gamma   90.00
#
_symmetry.space_group_name_H-M   'P 1'
#
loop_
_entity.id
_entity.type
_entity.pdbx_description
1 polymer ?
#
loop_
_entity_poly.entity_id
_entity_poly.type
_entity_poly.pdbx_seq_one_letter_code
_entity_poly.pdbx_strand_id
1 'polypeptide(L)'
;MKNKTLQKVALPGSREGLIAVEPNNWRKEALVAATERAGGTICSFKEASALIWAAPEEPERLPSYLRNSHEWVQLPYAGIEPFIDMIDNQRVWTCGKSVYSSAVAEHALAMVLALKRGLVGY
;
A
#
# COMPACT_ATOMS: atom_id res chain seq x y z
N MET A 1 30.18 8.28 4.40
CA MET A 1 28.82 7.83 4.00
C MET A 1 27.90 9.04 4.01
N LYS A 2 27.49 9.53 2.84
CA LYS A 2 26.62 10.72 2.73
C LYS A 2 25.18 10.26 2.98
N ASN A 3 24.56 10.75 4.04
CA ASN A 3 23.13 10.64 4.29
C ASN A 3 22.38 11.22 3.09
N LYS A 4 21.75 10.37 2.28
CA LYS A 4 20.75 10.81 1.32
C LYS A 4 19.50 11.16 2.14
N THR A 5 19.36 12.43 2.47
CA THR A 5 18.09 13.00 2.91
C THR A 5 17.03 12.65 1.85
N LEU A 6 16.06 11.84 2.25
CA LEU A 6 14.88 11.59 1.43
C LEU A 6 14.22 12.95 1.17
N GLN A 7 14.42 13.48 -0.03
CA GLN A 7 13.65 14.65 -0.47
C GLN A 7 12.17 14.25 -0.44
N LYS A 8 11.39 14.96 0.36
CA LYS A 8 9.95 14.95 0.30
C LYS A 8 9.58 15.31 -1.14
N VAL A 9 9.18 14.32 -1.93
CA VAL A 9 8.60 14.56 -3.24
C VAL A 9 7.26 15.22 -2.96
N ALA A 10 7.20 16.53 -3.11
CA ALA A 10 5.94 17.26 -3.14
C ALA A 10 5.17 16.77 -4.37
N LEU A 11 4.03 16.12 -4.15
CA LEU A 11 3.13 15.76 -5.23
C LEU A 11 2.63 17.05 -5.90
N PRO A 12 2.66 17.13 -7.24
CA PRO A 12 2.21 18.33 -7.94
C PRO A 12 0.71 18.55 -7.74
N GLY A 13 0.31 19.72 -7.24
CA GLY A 13 -1.05 20.21 -7.19
C GLY A 13 -1.76 19.94 -5.85
N SER A 14 -1.54 20.79 -4.89
CA SER A 14 -1.98 20.66 -3.50
C SER A 14 -3.50 20.75 -3.32
N ARG A 15 -4.15 19.61 -3.18
CA ARG A 15 -5.10 19.39 -2.09
C ARG A 15 -4.33 18.60 -1.03
N GLU A 16 -3.66 19.32 -0.16
CA GLU A 16 -2.70 18.76 0.79
C GLU A 16 -3.30 17.60 1.57
N GLY A 17 -2.76 16.39 1.30
CA GLY A 17 -2.87 15.28 2.21
C GLY A 17 -4.23 14.65 2.43
N LEU A 18 -5.24 14.92 1.58
CA LEU A 18 -6.55 14.30 1.68
C LEU A 18 -6.52 12.87 1.13
N ILE A 19 -6.61 11.90 2.02
CA ILE A 19 -6.44 10.48 1.73
C ILE A 19 -7.70 9.71 2.09
N ALA A 20 -8.17 8.87 1.18
CA ALA A 20 -9.20 7.89 1.47
C ALA A 20 -8.58 6.50 1.62
N VAL A 21 -9.12 5.72 2.54
CA VAL A 21 -8.82 4.29 2.70
C VAL A 21 -10.07 3.51 2.42
N GLU A 22 -10.06 2.73 1.35
CA GLU A 22 -11.25 1.99 0.88
C GLU A 22 -10.88 0.57 0.39
N PRO A 23 -11.84 -0.35 0.37
CA PRO A 23 -13.17 -0.27 0.95
C PRO A 23 -13.16 -0.44 2.47
N ASN A 24 -14.32 -0.27 3.10
CA ASN A 24 -14.49 -0.54 4.53
C ASN A 24 -14.38 -2.05 4.80
N ASN A 25 -13.30 -2.46 5.46
CA ASN A 25 -13.03 -3.84 5.86
C ASN A 25 -12.17 -3.86 7.13
N TRP A 26 -11.78 -5.03 7.60
CA TRP A 26 -11.00 -5.20 8.84
C TRP A 26 -9.60 -4.53 8.81
N ARG A 27 -9.05 -4.24 7.62
CA ARG A 27 -7.75 -3.56 7.46
C ARG A 27 -7.86 -2.05 7.59
N LYS A 28 -9.05 -1.49 7.35
CA LYS A 28 -9.25 -0.04 7.23
C LYS A 28 -8.81 0.71 8.48
N GLU A 29 -9.18 0.24 9.65
CA GLU A 29 -8.85 0.92 10.92
C GLU A 29 -7.34 1.05 11.11
N ALA A 30 -6.58 -0.02 10.89
CA ALA A 30 -5.12 0.01 11.02
C ALA A 30 -4.45 0.91 9.98
N LEU A 31 -4.95 0.92 8.74
CA LEU A 31 -4.45 1.78 7.66
C LEU A 31 -4.76 3.25 7.91
N VAL A 32 -5.96 3.56 8.39
CA VAL A 32 -6.34 4.92 8.81
C VAL A 32 -5.42 5.42 9.92
N ALA A 33 -5.26 4.65 10.98
CA ALA A 33 -4.38 5.01 12.09
C ALA A 33 -2.91 5.19 11.65
N ALA A 34 -2.41 4.37 10.72
CA ALA A 34 -1.07 4.51 10.16
C ALA A 34 -0.93 5.79 9.32
N THR A 35 -1.95 6.11 8.52
CA THR A 35 -1.98 7.30 7.67
C THR A 35 -1.99 8.57 8.52
N GLU A 36 -2.81 8.62 9.55
CA GLU A 36 -2.88 9.76 10.48
C GLU A 36 -1.57 9.95 11.25
N ARG A 37 -0.94 8.87 11.73
CA ARG A 37 0.38 8.94 12.37
C ARG A 37 1.46 9.48 11.43
N ALA A 38 1.32 9.25 10.14
CA ALA A 38 2.23 9.78 9.12
C ALA A 38 1.91 11.24 8.71
N GLY A 39 0.87 11.85 9.29
CA GLY A 39 0.47 13.23 9.02
C GLY A 39 -0.51 13.38 7.86
N GLY A 40 -1.11 12.29 7.36
CA GLY A 40 -2.18 12.34 6.38
C GLY A 40 -3.53 12.69 7.01
N THR A 41 -4.41 13.32 6.25
CA THR A 41 -5.78 13.65 6.65
C THR A 41 -6.76 12.71 5.97
N ILE A 42 -7.54 11.97 6.76
CA ILE A 42 -8.53 11.03 6.24
C ILE A 42 -9.81 11.77 5.84
N CYS A 43 -10.32 11.43 4.66
CA CYS A 43 -11.57 11.98 4.14
C CYS A 43 -12.34 10.94 3.32
N SER A 44 -13.51 11.33 2.79
CA SER A 44 -14.29 10.54 1.85
C SER A 44 -13.52 10.36 0.53
N PHE A 45 -13.65 9.17 -0.11
CA PHE A 45 -13.01 8.92 -1.41
C PHE A 45 -13.46 9.88 -2.52
N LYS A 46 -14.60 10.55 -2.36
CA LYS A 46 -15.09 11.56 -3.31
C LYS A 46 -14.33 12.88 -3.22
N GLU A 47 -13.72 13.16 -2.08
CA GLU A 47 -13.01 14.40 -1.78
C GLU A 47 -11.49 14.22 -1.78
N ALA A 48 -11.04 12.96 -1.73
CA ALA A 48 -9.64 12.62 -1.63
C ALA A 48 -8.86 12.97 -2.90
N SER A 49 -7.60 13.33 -2.72
CA SER A 49 -6.59 13.40 -3.77
C SER A 49 -5.76 12.11 -3.88
N ALA A 50 -5.83 11.26 -2.85
CA ALA A 50 -5.14 9.98 -2.81
C ALA A 50 -6.06 8.87 -2.31
N LEU A 51 -5.87 7.65 -2.83
CA LEU A 51 -6.63 6.47 -2.44
C LEU A 51 -5.68 5.36 -2.01
N ILE A 52 -5.88 4.83 -0.81
CA ILE A 52 -5.26 3.59 -0.34
C ILE A 52 -6.27 2.47 -0.51
N TRP A 53 -5.95 1.49 -1.35
CA TRP A 53 -6.81 0.33 -1.57
C TRP A 53 -6.56 -0.74 -0.51
N ALA A 54 -7.58 -1.08 0.26
CA ALA A 54 -7.47 -1.98 1.42
C ALA A 54 -7.91 -3.43 1.15
N ALA A 55 -8.47 -3.71 -0.05
CA ALA A 55 -9.01 -5.04 -0.40
C ALA A 55 -8.25 -5.70 -1.56
N PRO A 56 -7.11 -6.34 -1.28
CA PRO A 56 -6.35 -7.04 -2.31
C PRO A 56 -7.10 -8.21 -2.95
N GLU A 57 -8.03 -8.79 -2.23
CA GLU A 57 -8.89 -9.90 -2.66
C GLU A 57 -10.08 -9.48 -3.54
N GLU A 58 -10.32 -8.18 -3.69
CA GLU A 58 -11.44 -7.63 -4.45
C GLU A 58 -10.99 -6.57 -5.47
N PRO A 59 -10.01 -6.89 -6.35
CA PRO A 59 -9.46 -5.91 -7.29
C PRO A 59 -10.52 -5.33 -8.24
N GLU A 60 -11.52 -6.13 -8.61
CA GLU A 60 -12.62 -5.74 -9.51
C GLU A 60 -13.48 -4.59 -8.97
N ARG A 61 -13.45 -4.34 -7.66
CA ARG A 61 -14.19 -3.24 -7.03
C ARG A 61 -13.45 -1.90 -7.10
N LEU A 62 -12.13 -1.91 -7.28
CA LEU A 62 -11.31 -0.69 -7.28
C LEU A 62 -11.82 0.36 -8.28
N PRO A 63 -12.19 0.03 -9.53
CA PRO A 63 -12.65 1.04 -10.49
C PRO A 63 -13.85 1.86 -10.01
N SER A 64 -14.74 1.29 -9.19
CA SER A 64 -15.90 2.00 -8.66
C SER A 64 -15.55 3.10 -7.65
N TYR A 65 -14.36 3.03 -7.04
CA TYR A 65 -13.84 4.00 -6.08
C TYR A 65 -12.91 5.04 -6.73
N LEU A 66 -12.38 4.75 -7.92
CA LEU A 66 -11.49 5.69 -8.61
C LEU A 66 -12.25 6.95 -9.04
N ARG A 67 -11.59 8.10 -8.90
CA ARG A 67 -12.08 9.42 -9.32
C ARG A 67 -10.97 10.17 -10.05
N ASN A 68 -11.34 11.08 -10.93
CA ASN A 68 -10.36 11.91 -11.63
C ASN A 68 -9.55 12.80 -10.69
N SER A 69 -10.07 13.06 -9.49
CA SER A 69 -9.36 13.80 -8.43
C SER A 69 -8.26 13.01 -7.75
N HIS A 70 -8.23 11.68 -7.91
CA HIS A 70 -7.19 10.85 -7.31
C HIS A 70 -5.91 10.94 -8.15
N GLU A 71 -4.94 11.67 -7.64
CA GLU A 71 -3.61 11.84 -8.24
C GLU A 71 -2.65 10.71 -7.86
N TRP A 72 -2.95 9.99 -6.78
CA TRP A 72 -2.15 8.88 -6.28
C TRP A 72 -3.04 7.72 -5.80
N VAL A 73 -2.63 6.50 -6.14
CA VAL A 73 -3.25 5.25 -5.65
C VAL A 73 -2.17 4.33 -5.10
N GLN A 74 -2.34 3.92 -3.83
CA GLN A 74 -1.53 2.92 -3.18
C GLN A 74 -2.20 1.56 -3.28
N LEU A 75 -1.57 0.61 -3.94
CA LEU A 75 -1.98 -0.79 -3.99
C LEU A 75 -1.49 -1.56 -2.76
N PRO A 76 -2.23 -2.60 -2.30
CA PRO A 76 -2.00 -3.23 -1.00
C PRO A 76 -0.74 -4.10 -0.93
N TYR A 77 -0.33 -4.72 -2.04
CA TYR A 77 0.76 -5.70 -2.08
C TYR A 77 1.85 -5.31 -3.06
N ALA A 78 2.93 -6.09 -3.06
CA ALA A 78 4.00 -5.99 -4.05
C ALA A 78 3.56 -6.48 -5.43
N GLY A 79 2.73 -7.55 -5.48
CA GLY A 79 2.14 -8.09 -6.71
C GLY A 79 1.05 -7.17 -7.23
N ILE A 80 1.20 -6.71 -8.47
CA ILE A 80 0.26 -5.80 -9.13
C ILE A 80 -0.57 -6.49 -10.21
N GLU A 81 -0.36 -7.76 -10.44
CA GLU A 81 -0.97 -8.51 -11.54
C GLU A 81 -2.51 -8.38 -11.57
N PRO A 82 -3.23 -8.43 -10.42
CA PRO A 82 -4.68 -8.29 -10.42
C PRO A 82 -5.17 -6.88 -10.78
N PHE A 83 -4.27 -5.89 -10.76
CA PHE A 83 -4.58 -4.48 -10.98
C PHE A 83 -4.03 -3.93 -12.30
N ILE A 84 -3.25 -4.74 -13.04
CA ILE A 84 -2.44 -4.26 -14.16
C ILE A 84 -3.26 -3.57 -15.26
N ASP A 85 -4.46 -4.10 -15.55
CA ASP A 85 -5.37 -3.56 -16.55
C ASP A 85 -6.05 -2.24 -16.11
N MET A 86 -5.94 -1.88 -14.84
CA MET A 86 -6.53 -0.67 -14.25
C MET A 86 -5.49 0.46 -14.14
N ILE A 87 -4.20 0.13 -14.26
CA ILE A 87 -3.13 1.11 -14.13
C ILE A 87 -3.11 1.99 -15.36
N ASP A 88 -3.33 3.28 -15.14
CA ASP A 88 -3.30 4.32 -16.14
C ASP A 88 -2.07 5.23 -15.98
N ASN A 89 -1.91 6.16 -16.91
CA ASN A 89 -0.84 7.17 -16.89
C ASN A 89 -1.30 8.54 -16.36
N GLN A 90 -2.52 8.63 -15.82
CA GLN A 90 -3.10 9.89 -15.34
C GLN A 90 -2.78 10.15 -13.86
N ARG A 91 -2.34 9.12 -13.15
CA ARG A 91 -2.06 9.17 -11.72
C ARG A 91 -0.80 8.38 -11.36
N VAL A 92 -0.28 8.64 -10.17
CA VAL A 92 0.84 7.87 -9.62
C VAL A 92 0.29 6.60 -8.98
N TRP A 93 0.82 5.45 -9.38
CA TRP A 93 0.53 4.16 -8.77
C TRP A 93 1.73 3.67 -7.96
N THR A 94 1.49 3.26 -6.75
CA THR A 94 2.50 2.66 -5.88
C THR A 94 2.02 1.34 -5.31
N CYS A 95 2.94 0.49 -4.91
CA CYS A 95 2.65 -0.82 -4.32
C CYS A 95 3.59 -1.10 -3.15
N GLY A 96 3.31 -2.18 -2.41
CA GLY A 96 4.08 -2.60 -1.24
C GLY A 96 5.39 -3.31 -1.56
N LYS A 97 6.03 -3.04 -2.71
CA LYS A 97 7.28 -3.69 -3.11
C LYS A 97 8.35 -3.50 -2.04
N SER A 98 9.03 -4.60 -1.71
CA SER A 98 10.11 -4.68 -0.72
C SER A 98 9.70 -4.48 0.75
N VAL A 99 8.46 -4.16 1.06
CA VAL A 99 7.99 -3.96 2.46
C VAL A 99 8.18 -5.22 3.31
N TYR A 100 7.95 -6.39 2.72
CA TYR A 100 8.03 -7.69 3.41
C TYR A 100 9.33 -8.46 3.14
N SER A 101 10.25 -7.95 2.32
CA SER A 101 11.41 -8.71 1.84
C SER A 101 12.27 -9.24 2.98
N SER A 102 12.55 -8.44 3.99
CA SER A 102 13.33 -8.85 5.16
C SER A 102 12.64 -9.93 5.96
N ALA A 103 11.35 -9.73 6.30
CA ALA A 103 10.58 -10.70 7.09
C ALA A 103 10.41 -12.04 6.35
N VAL A 104 10.18 -12.00 5.04
CA VAL A 104 10.07 -13.22 4.21
C VAL A 104 11.39 -13.96 4.14
N ALA A 105 12.52 -13.26 3.97
CA ALA A 105 13.85 -13.88 3.92
C ALA A 105 14.20 -14.55 5.27
N GLU A 106 13.93 -13.88 6.37
CA GLU A 106 14.13 -14.40 7.73
C GLU A 106 13.28 -15.65 7.98
N HIS A 107 12.00 -15.61 7.60
CA HIS A 107 11.10 -16.74 7.73
C HIS A 107 11.54 -17.93 6.88
N ALA A 108 11.95 -17.71 5.63
CA ALA A 108 12.48 -18.76 4.76
C ALA A 108 13.72 -19.41 5.37
N LEU A 109 14.65 -18.64 5.90
CA LEU A 109 15.85 -19.15 6.58
C LEU A 109 15.47 -19.97 7.82
N ALA A 110 14.54 -19.49 8.63
CA ALA A 110 14.05 -20.21 9.81
C ALA A 110 13.45 -21.57 9.44
N MET A 111 12.67 -21.65 8.36
CA MET A 111 12.10 -22.91 7.86
C MET A 111 13.18 -23.88 7.39
N VAL A 112 14.18 -23.41 6.64
CA VAL A 112 15.31 -24.26 6.21
C VAL A 112 16.06 -24.82 7.41
N LEU A 113 16.35 -24.00 8.40
CA LEU A 113 17.04 -24.44 9.63
C LEU A 113 16.18 -25.43 10.43
N ALA A 114 14.88 -25.20 10.56
CA ALA A 114 13.95 -26.10 11.24
C ALA A 114 13.91 -27.48 10.57
N LEU A 115 13.82 -27.54 9.24
CA LEU A 115 13.86 -28.78 8.47
C LEU A 115 15.19 -29.50 8.63
N LYS A 116 16.32 -28.78 8.54
CA LYS A 116 17.65 -29.37 8.68
C LYS A 116 17.90 -29.94 10.07
N ARG A 117 17.29 -29.37 11.11
CA ARG A 117 17.38 -29.83 12.51
C ARG A 117 16.31 -30.85 12.88
N GLY A 118 15.39 -31.19 11.98
CA GLY A 118 14.30 -32.12 12.24
C GLY A 118 13.29 -31.64 13.27
N LEU A 119 13.16 -30.30 13.48
CA LEU A 119 12.29 -29.74 14.51
C LEU A 119 10.81 -29.99 14.28
N VAL A 120 10.42 -30.32 13.06
CA VAL A 120 9.02 -30.62 12.68
C VAL A 120 8.61 -32.05 13.04
N GLY A 121 9.55 -32.89 13.46
CA GLY A 121 9.32 -34.31 13.81
C GLY A 121 9.31 -34.61 15.30
N TYR A 122 9.36 -33.59 16.16
CA TYR A 122 9.32 -33.75 17.60
C TYR A 122 7.91 -33.54 18.15
#